data_0c6bef8d39ec40b69d5f63b73b4c7736
#
_entry.id   0c6bef8d39ec40b69d5f63b73b4c7736
#
_cell.length_a   1.000
_cell.length_b   1.000
_cell.length_c   1.000
_cell.angle_alpha   90.00
_cell.angle_beta   90.00
_cell.angle_gamma   90.00
#
_symmetry.space_group_name_H-M   'P 1'
#
loop_
_entity.id
_entity.type
_entity.pdbx_description
1 polymer ?
#
loop_
_entity_poly.entity_id
_entity_poly.type
_entity_poly.pdbx_seq_one_letter_code
_entity_poly.pdbx_strand_id
1 'polypeptide(L)'
;GHPTGGAIDVSLANNGQEVNMGGRIADFSQPHRLPTFAAGLTQEQQHWRQLLHDLMLGQGFAPFYGEWWHYSYGDREWAAFYQQRKTIYSPIY
;
A
#
# COMPACT_ATOMS: atom_id res chain seq x y z
N GLY A 1 25.83 -8.65 2.09
CA GLY A 1 25.43 -8.10 1.08
C GLY A 1 24.47 -6.97 1.31
N HIS A 2 23.99 -6.54 0.30
CA HIS A 2 22.95 -5.56 0.34
C HIS A 2 21.60 -6.24 0.41
N PRO A 3 20.62 -5.58 0.91
CA PRO A 3 19.30 -6.14 0.93
C PRO A 3 18.78 -6.32 -0.49
N THR A 4 18.07 -7.40 -0.67
CA THR A 4 17.42 -7.68 -1.94
C THR A 4 16.08 -7.00 -2.06
N GLY A 5 15.70 -6.30 -1.03
CA GLY A 5 14.46 -5.56 -1.00
C GLY A 5 14.22 -4.98 0.37
N GLY A 6 13.12 -4.33 0.55
CA GLY A 6 12.77 -3.73 1.81
C GLY A 6 11.43 -3.04 1.78
N ALA A 7 11.04 -2.56 2.93
CA ALA A 7 9.79 -1.84 3.11
C ALA A 7 10.04 -0.34 3.02
N ILE A 8 9.06 0.37 2.49
CA ILE A 8 9.05 1.83 2.49
C ILE A 8 7.68 2.32 2.92
N ASP A 9 7.69 3.49 3.52
CA ASP A 9 6.46 4.19 3.88
C ASP A 9 6.27 5.34 2.90
N VAL A 10 5.13 5.40 2.24
CA VAL A 10 4.87 6.38 1.19
C VAL A 10 3.50 7.01 1.35
N SER A 11 3.39 8.22 0.84
CA SER A 11 2.13 8.93 0.74
C SER A 11 2.08 9.63 -0.62
N LEU A 12 1.05 10.43 -0.85
CA LEU A 12 0.88 11.17 -2.08
C LEU A 12 0.94 12.66 -1.80
N ALA A 13 1.49 13.40 -2.76
CA ALA A 13 1.47 14.86 -2.74
C ALA A 13 0.85 15.38 -4.04
N ASN A 14 0.19 16.50 -3.93
CA ASN A 14 -0.40 17.19 -5.06
C ASN A 14 -0.01 18.67 -4.96
N ASN A 15 0.65 19.18 -6.00
CA ASN A 15 1.15 20.55 -6.02
C ASN A 15 2.04 20.88 -4.83
N GLY A 16 2.90 19.94 -4.45
CA GLY A 16 3.87 20.12 -3.38
C GLY A 16 3.33 19.97 -1.97
N GLN A 17 2.06 19.61 -1.83
CA GLN A 17 1.44 19.38 -0.53
C GLN A 17 0.94 17.96 -0.41
N GLU A 18 1.13 17.37 0.76
CA GLU A 18 0.60 16.04 1.03
C GLU A 18 -0.93 16.07 0.98
N VAL A 19 -1.51 15.10 0.30
CA VAL A 19 -2.96 15.00 0.21
C VAL A 19 -3.53 14.44 1.52
N ASN A 20 -4.83 14.62 1.71
CA ASN A 20 -5.50 14.09 2.90
C ASN A 20 -5.76 12.60 2.72
N MET A 21 -4.87 11.79 3.27
CA MET A 21 -4.99 10.33 3.22
C MET A 21 -5.90 9.76 4.32
N GLY A 22 -6.37 10.59 5.25
CA GLY A 22 -7.15 10.12 6.40
C GLY A 22 -6.29 9.80 7.60
N GLY A 23 -5.04 10.22 7.60
CA GLY A 23 -4.08 10.02 8.67
C GLY A 23 -2.69 10.29 8.16
N ARG A 24 -1.71 10.34 9.05
CA ARG A 24 -0.31 10.50 8.71
C ARG A 24 0.40 9.17 8.68
N ILE A 25 1.48 9.10 7.91
CA ILE A 25 2.36 7.93 7.91
C ILE A 25 2.78 7.61 9.35
N ALA A 26 2.63 6.32 9.71
CA ALA A 26 3.03 5.79 11.00
C ALA A 26 2.33 6.43 12.20
N ASP A 27 1.18 7.03 12.00
CA ASP A 27 0.34 7.52 13.08
C ASP A 27 -0.67 6.46 13.47
N PHE A 28 -0.45 5.82 14.62
CA PHE A 28 -1.27 4.71 15.10
C PHE A 28 -2.36 5.16 16.09
N SER A 29 -2.60 6.47 16.20
CA SER A 29 -3.55 7.00 17.17
C SER A 29 -5.00 6.63 16.87
N GLN A 30 -5.32 6.30 15.63
CA GLN A 30 -6.65 5.89 15.20
C GLN A 30 -6.56 4.56 14.45
N PRO A 31 -6.46 3.43 15.17
CA PRO A 31 -6.22 2.13 14.54
C PRO A 31 -7.22 1.73 13.47
N HIS A 32 -8.47 2.16 13.61
CA HIS A 32 -9.52 1.84 12.64
C HIS A 32 -9.31 2.48 11.27
N ARG A 33 -8.39 3.47 11.18
CA ARG A 33 -8.07 4.14 9.91
C ARG A 33 -6.80 3.61 9.26
N LEU A 34 -6.10 2.67 9.89
CA LEU A 34 -4.83 2.16 9.37
C LEU A 34 -4.98 1.30 8.12
N PRO A 35 -5.95 0.38 8.04
CA PRO A 35 -6.07 -0.46 6.86
C PRO A 35 -6.25 0.36 5.59
N THR A 36 -5.63 -0.08 4.51
CA THR A 36 -5.68 0.62 3.23
C THR A 36 -7.09 0.98 2.81
N PHE A 37 -8.01 0.04 2.97
CA PHE A 37 -9.41 0.22 2.58
C PHE A 37 -10.31 0.26 3.82
N ALA A 38 -9.88 1.04 4.82
CA ALA A 38 -10.61 1.18 6.07
C ALA A 38 -12.03 1.71 5.84
N ALA A 39 -12.97 1.28 6.67
CA ALA A 39 -14.30 1.86 6.69
C ALA A 39 -14.26 3.26 7.33
N GLY A 40 -15.21 4.10 6.97
CA GLY A 40 -15.35 5.43 7.59
C GLY A 40 -14.48 6.52 7.00
N LEU A 41 -13.72 6.23 5.96
CA LEU A 41 -12.96 7.26 5.24
C LEU A 41 -13.90 8.06 4.34
N THR A 42 -13.54 9.33 4.10
CA THR A 42 -14.24 10.13 3.10
C THR A 42 -14.00 9.57 1.70
N GLN A 43 -14.82 9.98 0.74
CA GLN A 43 -14.61 9.56 -0.65
C GLN A 43 -13.25 10.04 -1.18
N GLU A 44 -12.84 11.25 -0.81
CA GLU A 44 -11.53 11.77 -1.19
C GLU A 44 -10.40 10.92 -0.63
N GLN A 45 -10.48 10.57 0.65
CA GLN A 45 -9.47 9.73 1.29
C GLN A 45 -9.42 8.33 0.67
N GLN A 46 -10.57 7.74 0.37
CA GLN A 46 -10.64 6.46 -0.33
C GLN A 46 -9.98 6.55 -1.70
N HIS A 47 -10.26 7.62 -2.44
CA HIS A 47 -9.68 7.85 -3.76
C HIS A 47 -8.16 7.91 -3.71
N TRP A 48 -7.60 8.70 -2.78
CA TRP A 48 -6.16 8.83 -2.67
C TRP A 48 -5.49 7.52 -2.26
N ARG A 49 -6.08 6.77 -1.34
CA ARG A 49 -5.54 5.47 -0.95
C ARG A 49 -5.60 4.46 -2.09
N GLN A 50 -6.67 4.45 -2.83
CA GLN A 50 -6.79 3.59 -4.01
C GLN A 50 -5.73 3.96 -5.05
N LEU A 51 -5.55 5.24 -5.30
CA LEU A 51 -4.57 5.71 -6.26
C LEU A 51 -3.15 5.30 -5.83
N LEU A 52 -2.79 5.53 -4.57
CA LEU A 52 -1.49 5.11 -4.05
C LEU A 52 -1.29 3.62 -4.22
N HIS A 53 -2.28 2.83 -3.83
CA HIS A 53 -2.26 1.38 -3.97
C HIS A 53 -1.99 0.99 -5.43
N ASP A 54 -2.76 1.54 -6.35
CA ASP A 54 -2.64 1.18 -7.76
C ASP A 54 -1.29 1.60 -8.35
N LEU A 55 -0.81 2.79 -7.98
CA LEU A 55 0.50 3.26 -8.43
C LEU A 55 1.62 2.35 -7.92
N MET A 56 1.57 1.97 -6.65
CA MET A 56 2.61 1.14 -6.05
C MET A 56 2.58 -0.27 -6.64
N LEU A 57 1.42 -0.86 -6.81
CA LEU A 57 1.33 -2.16 -7.45
C LEU A 57 1.78 -2.10 -8.91
N GLY A 58 1.48 -1.01 -9.59
CA GLY A 58 1.92 -0.81 -10.97
C GLY A 58 3.45 -0.74 -11.10
N GLN A 59 4.14 -0.38 -10.04
CA GLN A 59 5.60 -0.37 -9.98
C GLN A 59 6.18 -1.67 -9.41
N GLY A 60 5.34 -2.66 -9.14
CA GLY A 60 5.79 -3.95 -8.65
C GLY A 60 5.92 -4.06 -7.14
N PHE A 61 5.46 -3.07 -6.38
CA PHE A 61 5.46 -3.15 -4.92
C PHE A 61 4.29 -3.97 -4.41
N ALA A 62 4.48 -4.56 -3.22
CA ALA A 62 3.42 -5.27 -2.52
C ALA A 62 2.88 -4.40 -1.38
N PRO A 63 1.57 -4.38 -1.19
CA PRO A 63 0.97 -3.64 -0.08
C PRO A 63 1.03 -4.46 1.20
N PHE A 64 0.91 -3.77 2.32
CA PHE A 64 0.46 -4.36 3.58
C PHE A 64 -0.89 -3.74 3.89
N TYR A 65 -1.94 -4.50 3.72
CA TYR A 65 -3.30 -3.94 3.80
C TYR A 65 -3.69 -3.48 5.20
N GLY A 66 -2.91 -3.82 6.21
CA GLY A 66 -3.11 -3.33 7.56
C GLY A 66 -2.64 -1.89 7.78
N GLU A 67 -1.81 -1.36 6.87
CA GLU A 67 -1.26 0.00 6.94
C GLU A 67 -1.23 0.61 5.55
N TRP A 68 -1.98 1.66 5.34
CA TRP A 68 -2.17 2.22 3.99
C TRP A 68 -0.88 2.77 3.37
N TRP A 69 0.12 3.12 4.18
CA TRP A 69 1.38 3.74 3.72
C TRP A 69 2.50 2.74 3.47
N HIS A 70 2.33 1.49 3.91
CA HIS A 70 3.41 0.50 3.92
C HIS A 70 3.40 -0.35 2.67
N TYR A 71 4.55 -0.35 1.96
CA TYR A 71 4.74 -1.14 0.76
C TYR A 71 6.12 -1.79 0.81
N SER A 72 6.27 -2.93 0.15
CA SER A 72 7.53 -3.64 0.15
C SER A 72 7.88 -4.12 -1.25
N TYR A 73 9.18 -4.37 -1.45
CA TYR A 73 9.69 -4.86 -2.71
C TYR A 73 10.85 -5.83 -2.45
N GLY A 74 10.76 -7.02 -3.03
CA GLY A 74 11.84 -7.98 -2.99
C GLY A 74 12.06 -8.69 -1.67
N ASP A 75 11.23 -8.41 -0.66
CA ASP A 75 11.31 -9.09 0.62
C ASP A 75 10.31 -10.24 0.70
N ARG A 76 10.19 -10.85 1.88
CA ARG A 76 9.29 -11.97 2.10
C ARG A 76 7.83 -11.61 1.86
N GLU A 77 7.41 -10.46 2.35
CA GLU A 77 6.04 -10.00 2.21
C GLU A 77 5.72 -9.78 0.74
N TRP A 78 6.64 -9.17 0.02
CA TRP A 78 6.53 -8.95 -1.41
C TRP A 78 6.42 -10.27 -2.15
N ALA A 79 7.29 -11.23 -1.85
CA ALA A 79 7.28 -12.53 -2.50
C ALA A 79 5.97 -13.29 -2.24
N ALA A 80 5.50 -13.27 -1.00
CA ALA A 80 4.25 -13.92 -0.64
C ALA A 80 3.05 -13.30 -1.36
N PHE A 81 2.99 -11.97 -1.43
CA PHE A 81 1.90 -11.27 -2.09
C PHE A 81 1.83 -11.62 -3.58
N TYR A 82 2.96 -11.54 -4.28
CA TYR A 82 2.97 -11.79 -5.72
C TYR A 82 2.83 -13.29 -6.03
N GLN A 83 3.27 -14.15 -5.16
CA GLN A 83 3.03 -15.58 -5.30
C GLN A 83 1.53 -15.89 -5.24
N GLN A 84 0.82 -15.29 -4.32
CA GLN A 84 -0.63 -15.41 -4.21
C GLN A 84 -1.34 -14.91 -5.45
N ARG A 85 -0.96 -13.71 -5.92
CA ARG A 85 -1.56 -13.13 -7.12
C ARG A 85 -1.31 -14.00 -8.34
N LYS A 86 -0.11 -14.53 -8.46
CA LYS A 86 0.24 -15.42 -9.56
C LYS A 86 -0.64 -16.66 -9.56
N THR A 87 -0.90 -17.22 -8.38
CA THR A 87 -1.77 -18.36 -8.25
C THR A 87 -3.20 -18.04 -8.69
N ILE A 88 -3.71 -16.87 -8.27
CA ILE A 88 -5.07 -16.44 -8.59
C ILE A 88 -5.23 -16.21 -10.08
N TYR A 89 -4.23 -15.63 -10.73
CA TYR A 89 -4.32 -15.23 -12.13
C TYR A 89 -3.66 -16.22 -13.08
N SER A 90 -3.12 -17.30 -12.59
CA SER A 90 -2.53 -18.31 -13.46
C SER A 90 -3.59 -18.97 -14.31
N PRO A 91 -3.31 -19.15 -15.60
CA PRO A 91 -4.24 -19.89 -16.44
C PRO A 91 -4.33 -21.33 -15.96
N ILE A 92 -5.48 -21.90 -16.15
CA ILE A 92 -5.69 -23.30 -15.86
C ILE A 92 -5.45 -24.07 -17.13
N TYR A 93 -4.46 -24.90 -17.11
CA TYR A 93 -4.12 -25.74 -18.24
C TYR A 93 -4.61 -27.15 -18.04
#